data_73d4e77da427bde9163f5ffe1aaea015
#
_entry.id   73d4e77da427bde9163f5ffe1aaea015
#
_cell.length_a   1.000
_cell.length_b   1.000
_cell.length_c   1.000
_cell.angle_alpha   90.00
_cell.angle_beta   90.00
_cell.angle_gamma   90.00
#
_symmetry.space_group_name_H-M   'P 1'
#
loop_
_entity.id
_entity.type
_entity.pdbx_description
1 polymer ?
#
loop_
_entity_poly.entity_id
_entity_poly.type
_entity_poly.pdbx_seq_one_letter_code
_entity_poly.pdbx_strand_id
1 'polypeptide(L)'
;MPHFVSTESNDGATFVNIYAGINFDDLARQLDQKLAAAGYSLKEGKPGDGVYERGNRVMRILFGAFVKYFKFGVRIEDGGNGNLKVRVHKLTSGMSGGLIGMGQVKNEVKRLVSDLSVI
;
A
#
# COMPACT_ATOMS: atom_id res chain seq x y z
N MET A 1 20.24 3.01 -6.84
CA MET A 1 19.79 1.99 -7.79
C MET A 1 18.45 1.46 -7.39
N PRO A 2 17.51 1.35 -8.29
CA PRO A 2 16.22 0.76 -7.95
C PRO A 2 16.37 -0.71 -7.60
N HIS A 3 15.59 -1.15 -6.65
CA HIS A 3 15.58 -2.55 -6.21
C HIS A 3 14.39 -3.32 -6.76
N PHE A 4 13.42 -2.61 -7.31
CA PHE A 4 12.21 -3.23 -7.84
C PHE A 4 12.53 -4.16 -9.01
N VAL A 5 11.99 -5.37 -8.96
CA VAL A 5 12.18 -6.39 -10.00
C VAL A 5 10.93 -6.50 -10.87
N SER A 6 9.80 -6.77 -10.23
CA SER A 6 8.56 -7.00 -10.98
C SER A 6 7.37 -6.98 -10.03
N THR A 7 6.18 -6.86 -10.61
CA THR A 7 4.92 -7.10 -9.91
C THR A 7 4.47 -8.51 -10.26
N GLU A 8 4.39 -9.36 -9.24
CA GLU A 8 4.08 -10.78 -9.43
C GLU A 8 2.57 -11.01 -9.58
N SER A 9 1.77 -10.24 -8.85
CA SER A 9 0.32 -10.41 -8.84
C SER A 9 -0.34 -9.05 -8.67
N ASN A 10 -1.40 -8.82 -9.42
CA ASN A 10 -2.18 -7.59 -9.32
C ASN A 10 -3.60 -7.87 -9.82
N ASP A 11 -4.55 -8.00 -8.89
CA ASP A 11 -5.94 -8.25 -9.23
C ASP A 11 -6.83 -7.01 -9.05
N GLY A 12 -6.21 -5.84 -8.86
CA GLY A 12 -6.93 -4.59 -8.65
C GLY A 12 -7.28 -4.28 -7.21
N ALA A 13 -7.05 -5.22 -6.31
CA ALA A 13 -7.28 -5.02 -4.87
C ALA A 13 -6.10 -5.50 -4.03
N THR A 14 -5.29 -6.39 -4.58
CA THR A 14 -4.09 -6.91 -3.94
C THR A 14 -2.99 -6.99 -4.98
N PHE A 15 -1.78 -6.61 -4.59
CA PHE A 15 -0.64 -6.79 -5.48
C PHE A 15 0.59 -7.22 -4.69
N VAL A 16 1.53 -7.84 -5.38
CA VAL A 16 2.78 -8.30 -4.80
C VAL A 16 3.94 -7.80 -5.67
N ASN A 17 4.77 -6.95 -5.10
CA ASN A 17 5.99 -6.48 -5.76
C ASN A 17 7.20 -7.24 -5.23
N ILE A 18 8.15 -7.50 -6.12
CA ILE A 18 9.38 -8.20 -5.78
C ILE A 18 10.55 -7.22 -5.83
N TYR A 19 11.42 -7.27 -4.82
CA TYR A 19 12.59 -6.40 -4.70
C TYR A 19 13.83 -7.26 -4.48
N ALA A 20 14.95 -6.80 -5.01
CA ALA A 20 16.23 -7.50 -4.92
C ALA A 20 17.32 -6.55 -4.42
N GLY A 21 18.33 -7.11 -3.76
CA GLY A 21 19.49 -6.34 -3.34
C GLY A 21 19.22 -5.35 -2.22
N ILE A 22 18.19 -5.57 -1.43
CA ILE A 22 17.82 -4.70 -0.33
C ILE A 22 17.44 -5.55 0.88
N ASN A 23 17.80 -5.12 2.09
CA ASN A 23 17.43 -5.84 3.29
C ASN A 23 16.05 -5.41 3.79
N PHE A 24 15.53 -6.16 4.75
CA PHE A 24 14.19 -5.92 5.29
C PHE A 24 14.03 -4.50 5.85
N ASP A 25 14.99 -4.08 6.68
CA ASP A 25 14.87 -2.77 7.36
C ASP A 25 14.89 -1.61 6.37
N ASP A 26 15.78 -1.67 5.39
CA ASP A 26 15.86 -0.63 4.36
C ASP A 26 14.61 -0.61 3.49
N LEU A 27 14.11 -1.77 3.12
CA LEU A 27 12.88 -1.86 2.32
C LEU A 27 11.69 -1.32 3.13
N ALA A 28 11.58 -1.70 4.39
CA ALA A 28 10.50 -1.22 5.26
C ALA A 28 10.52 0.31 5.36
N ARG A 29 11.69 0.88 5.54
CA ARG A 29 11.85 2.33 5.63
C ARG A 29 11.44 3.02 4.33
N GLN A 30 11.88 2.50 3.20
CA GLN A 30 11.54 3.09 1.90
C GLN A 30 10.07 2.96 1.58
N LEU A 31 9.45 1.83 1.93
CA LEU A 31 8.01 1.65 1.80
C LEU A 31 7.26 2.70 2.62
N ASP A 32 7.67 2.88 3.87
CA ASP A 32 7.04 3.86 4.75
C ASP A 32 7.14 5.27 4.16
N GLN A 33 8.31 5.64 3.65
CA GLN A 33 8.53 6.94 3.03
C GLN A 33 7.64 7.13 1.80
N LYS A 34 7.56 6.12 0.95
CA LYS A 34 6.75 6.20 -0.27
C LYS A 34 5.26 6.28 0.05
N LEU A 35 4.81 5.50 1.01
CA LEU A 35 3.41 5.53 1.42
C LEU A 35 3.07 6.86 2.07
N ALA A 36 3.96 7.40 2.90
CA ALA A 36 3.74 8.72 3.50
C ALA A 36 3.65 9.80 2.42
N ALA A 37 4.52 9.75 1.42
CA ALA A 37 4.48 10.70 0.31
C ALA A 37 3.19 10.57 -0.50
N ALA A 38 2.59 9.38 -0.52
CA ALA A 38 1.32 9.14 -1.21
C ALA A 38 0.11 9.52 -0.36
N GLY A 39 0.30 10.00 0.86
CA GLY A 39 -0.77 10.43 1.74
C GLY A 39 -1.21 9.39 2.75
N TYR A 40 -0.48 8.29 2.87
CA TYR A 40 -0.82 7.23 3.82
C TYR A 40 -0.11 7.44 5.15
N SER A 41 -0.75 6.98 6.23
CA SER A 41 -0.14 6.91 7.54
C SER A 41 -0.31 5.53 8.13
N LEU A 42 0.69 5.11 8.91
CA LEU A 42 0.67 3.81 9.58
C LEU A 42 -0.31 3.86 10.75
N LYS A 43 -1.27 2.97 10.74
CA LYS A 43 -2.31 2.89 11.78
C LYS A 43 -2.09 1.75 12.76
N GLU A 44 -1.59 0.63 12.29
CA GLU A 44 -1.36 -0.55 13.11
C GLU A 44 -0.07 -1.22 12.67
N GLY A 45 0.59 -1.90 13.59
CA GLY A 45 1.82 -2.62 13.29
C GLY A 45 3.01 -1.71 13.16
N LYS A 46 3.89 -2.03 12.23
CA LYS A 46 5.15 -1.31 12.01
C LYS A 46 5.46 -1.27 10.51
N PRO A 47 6.37 -0.39 10.08
CA PRO A 47 6.80 -0.41 8.68
C PRO A 47 7.28 -1.80 8.28
N GLY A 48 6.78 -2.30 7.17
CA GLY A 48 7.10 -3.64 6.70
C GLY A 48 6.13 -4.73 7.16
N ASP A 49 5.28 -4.45 8.15
CA ASP A 49 4.25 -5.39 8.60
C ASP A 49 3.17 -4.62 9.35
N GLY A 50 2.36 -3.89 8.62
CA GLY A 50 1.37 -3.05 9.26
C GLY A 50 0.23 -2.67 8.33
N VAL A 51 -0.60 -1.78 8.85
CA VAL A 51 -1.79 -1.29 8.16
C VAL A 51 -1.62 0.21 7.91
N TYR A 52 -1.80 0.61 6.67
CA TYR A 52 -1.71 2.00 6.25
C TYR A 52 -3.07 2.52 5.80
N GLU A 53 -3.33 3.76 6.11
CA GLU A 53 -4.62 4.41 5.85
C GLU A 53 -4.38 5.76 5.17
N ARG A 54 -5.14 6.02 4.12
CA ARG A 54 -5.19 7.32 3.47
C ARG A 54 -6.59 7.88 3.62
N GLY A 55 -6.66 9.14 3.98
CA GLY A 55 -7.93 9.76 4.31
C GLY A 55 -8.13 9.76 5.81
N ASN A 56 -8.60 10.86 6.33
CA ASN A 56 -8.77 11.07 7.76
C ASN A 56 -10.22 10.82 8.13
N ARG A 57 -10.44 10.07 9.19
CA ARG A 57 -11.80 9.84 9.69
C ARG A 57 -12.51 11.14 10.03
N VAL A 58 -11.78 12.07 10.63
CA VAL A 58 -12.32 13.39 10.97
C VAL A 58 -12.71 14.15 9.70
N MET A 59 -11.87 14.10 8.69
CA MET A 59 -12.15 14.75 7.42
C MET A 59 -13.39 14.15 6.76
N ARG A 60 -13.57 12.83 6.85
CA ARG A 60 -14.76 12.18 6.32
C ARG A 60 -16.04 12.66 7.02
N ILE A 61 -15.96 12.84 8.32
CA ILE A 61 -17.09 13.32 9.10
C ILE A 61 -17.43 14.77 8.72
N LEU A 62 -16.39 15.61 8.57
CA LEU A 62 -16.58 17.02 8.27
C LEU A 62 -17.04 17.30 6.84
N PHE A 63 -16.52 16.53 5.89
CA PHE A 63 -16.78 16.75 4.46
C PHE A 63 -17.66 15.68 3.85
N GLY A 64 -18.15 14.76 4.65
CA GLY A 64 -19.07 13.73 4.20
C GLY A 64 -18.37 12.71 3.31
N ALA A 65 -19.14 12.22 2.35
CA ALA A 65 -18.75 11.11 1.51
C ALA A 65 -17.74 11.46 0.41
N PHE A 66 -17.39 12.72 0.29
CA PHE A 66 -16.53 13.17 -0.81
C PHE A 66 -15.05 12.95 -0.56
N VAL A 67 -14.66 12.61 0.65
CA VAL A 67 -13.26 12.36 0.98
C VAL A 67 -12.95 10.89 0.73
N LYS A 68 -11.99 10.63 -0.15
CA LYS A 68 -11.55 9.26 -0.45
C LYS A 68 -10.83 8.66 0.75
N TYR A 69 -11.18 7.43 1.06
CA TYR A 69 -10.59 6.69 2.17
C TYR A 69 -10.12 5.32 1.69
N PHE A 70 -8.85 5.03 1.91
CA PHE A 70 -8.26 3.75 1.54
C PHE A 70 -7.50 3.18 2.72
N LYS A 71 -7.59 1.89 2.90
CA LYS A 71 -6.88 1.18 3.95
C LYS A 71 -6.29 -0.09 3.37
N PHE A 72 -4.98 -0.24 3.51
CA PHE A 72 -4.25 -1.37 2.96
C PHE A 72 -3.37 -2.00 4.01
N GLY A 73 -3.30 -3.33 4.01
CA GLY A 73 -2.28 -4.05 4.73
C GLY A 73 -1.03 -4.16 3.88
N VAL A 74 0.13 -3.92 4.48
CA VAL A 74 1.43 -3.96 3.79
C VAL A 74 2.33 -4.91 4.55
N ARG A 75 2.83 -5.95 3.88
CA ARG A 75 3.67 -6.94 4.53
C ARG A 75 4.84 -7.32 3.64
N ILE A 76 6.03 -7.32 4.23
CA ILE A 76 7.23 -7.82 3.57
C ILE A 76 7.39 -9.30 3.90
N GLU A 77 7.58 -10.11 2.87
CA GLU A 77 7.76 -11.55 3.00
C GLU A 77 9.04 -11.97 2.28
N ASP A 78 9.60 -13.12 2.66
CA ASP A 78 10.73 -13.69 1.97
C ASP A 78 10.29 -14.11 0.56
N GLY A 79 11.00 -13.63 -0.45
CA GLY A 79 10.69 -13.94 -1.85
C GLY A 79 11.50 -15.09 -2.42
N GLY A 80 12.44 -15.66 -1.65
CA GLY A 80 13.36 -16.65 -2.13
C GLY A 80 14.53 -16.06 -2.90
N ASN A 81 15.63 -16.78 -2.97
CA ASN A 81 16.84 -16.36 -3.70
C ASN A 81 17.38 -14.99 -3.26
N GLY A 82 17.17 -14.62 -2.00
CA GLY A 82 17.60 -13.33 -1.48
C GLY A 82 16.70 -12.18 -1.84
N ASN A 83 15.59 -12.42 -2.49
CA ASN A 83 14.61 -11.39 -2.84
C ASN A 83 13.59 -11.22 -1.71
N LEU A 84 12.94 -10.04 -1.69
CA LEU A 84 11.85 -9.77 -0.77
C LEU A 84 10.58 -9.48 -1.56
N LYS A 85 9.45 -9.94 -1.05
CA LYS A 85 8.13 -9.65 -1.61
C LYS A 85 7.40 -8.66 -0.71
N VAL A 86 6.76 -7.67 -1.31
CA VAL A 86 5.88 -6.77 -0.59
C VAL A 86 4.46 -7.06 -1.03
N ARG A 87 3.66 -7.55 -0.11
CA ARG A 87 2.25 -7.81 -0.36
C ARG A 87 1.44 -6.64 0.16
N VAL A 88 0.65 -6.04 -0.72
CA VAL A 88 -0.25 -4.95 -0.37
C VAL A 88 -1.67 -5.39 -0.70
N HIS A 89 -2.55 -5.38 0.29
CA HIS A 89 -3.92 -5.85 0.08
C HIS A 89 -4.92 -4.88 0.70
N LYS A 90 -6.05 -4.75 0.04
CA LYS A 90 -7.14 -3.88 0.48
C LYS A 90 -7.77 -4.42 1.75
N LEU A 91 -7.97 -3.53 2.74
CA LEU A 91 -8.63 -3.87 3.99
C LEU A 91 -9.97 -3.17 4.17
N THR A 92 -10.28 -2.17 3.36
CA THR A 92 -11.56 -1.50 3.44
C THR A 92 -12.64 -2.39 2.88
N SER A 93 -13.53 -2.85 3.74
CA SER A 93 -14.64 -3.70 3.36
C SER A 93 -15.92 -2.99 3.76
N GLY A 94 -16.56 -2.31 2.84
CA GLY A 94 -17.86 -1.73 3.07
C GLY A 94 -17.99 -0.73 4.20
N MET A 95 -17.00 -0.66 5.05
CA MET A 95 -16.99 0.22 6.21
C MET A 95 -16.98 1.69 5.84
N SER A 96 -16.47 1.99 4.71
CA SER A 96 -16.35 3.36 4.23
C SER A 96 -17.61 3.85 3.55
N GLY A 97 -18.73 3.20 3.84
CA GLY A 97 -20.02 3.64 3.35
C GLY A 97 -20.27 3.37 1.89
N GLY A 98 -19.50 2.48 1.29
CA GLY A 98 -19.72 2.06 -0.09
C GLY A 98 -19.55 3.14 -1.13
N LEU A 99 -18.95 4.26 -0.75
CA LEU A 99 -18.79 5.39 -1.67
C LEU A 99 -17.54 5.29 -2.53
N ILE A 100 -16.62 4.42 -2.15
CA ILE A 100 -15.43 4.14 -2.94
C ILE A 100 -15.74 2.94 -3.81
N GLY A 101 -15.97 3.20 -5.08
CA GLY A 101 -16.25 2.14 -6.04
C GLY A 101 -15.03 1.34 -6.40
N MET A 102 -15.25 0.20 -7.02
CA MET A 102 -14.17 -0.70 -7.45
C MET A 102 -13.20 -0.02 -8.40
N GLY A 103 -13.70 0.86 -9.26
CA GLY A 103 -12.85 1.61 -10.17
C GLY A 103 -11.86 2.51 -9.43
N GLN A 104 -12.30 3.13 -8.35
CA GLN A 104 -11.43 3.99 -7.55
C GLN A 104 -10.35 3.17 -6.84
N VAL A 105 -10.72 2.00 -6.32
CA VAL A 105 -9.75 1.09 -5.70
C VAL A 105 -8.71 0.64 -6.71
N LYS A 106 -9.14 0.26 -7.91
CA LYS A 106 -8.22 -0.15 -8.96
C LYS A 106 -7.25 0.96 -9.34
N ASN A 107 -7.75 2.19 -9.44
CA ASN A 107 -6.91 3.34 -9.77
C ASN A 107 -5.89 3.61 -8.67
N GLU A 108 -6.30 3.49 -7.41
CA GLU A 108 -5.38 3.69 -6.29
C GLU A 108 -4.34 2.57 -6.23
N VAL A 109 -4.72 1.33 -6.50
CA VAL A 109 -3.77 0.22 -6.57
C VAL A 109 -2.75 0.46 -7.68
N LYS A 110 -3.19 0.89 -8.85
CA LYS A 110 -2.27 1.24 -9.95
C LYS A 110 -1.27 2.32 -9.54
N ARG A 111 -1.75 3.34 -8.84
CA ARG A 111 -0.91 4.41 -8.35
C ARG A 111 0.13 3.87 -7.37
N LEU A 112 -0.28 3.02 -6.42
CA LEU A 112 0.63 2.44 -5.45
C LEU A 112 1.66 1.53 -6.10
N VAL A 113 1.24 0.71 -7.06
CA VAL A 113 2.17 -0.13 -7.81
C VAL A 113 3.25 0.73 -8.45
N SER A 114 2.84 1.83 -9.09
CA SER A 114 3.78 2.76 -9.73
C SER A 114 4.70 3.41 -8.72
N ASP A 115 4.14 3.93 -7.62
CA ASP A 115 4.92 4.62 -6.59
C ASP A 115 5.93 3.68 -5.93
N LEU A 116 5.54 2.46 -5.64
CA LEU A 116 6.42 1.49 -4.98
C LEU A 116 7.41 0.85 -5.94
N SER A 117 7.19 0.93 -7.24
CA SER A 117 8.10 0.37 -8.23
C SER A 117 9.35 1.21 -8.45
N VAL A 118 9.43 2.37 -7.83
CA VAL A 118 10.62 3.24 -7.93
C VAL A 118 11.59 3.06 -6.76
N ILE A 119 11.31 2.12 -5.87
CA ILE A 119 12.21 1.80 -4.75
C ILE A 119 13.50 1.16 -5.25
#